data_bfbda84688a1fc0bc49ec12ccb008f11
#
_entry.id   bfbda84688a1fc0bc49ec12ccb008f11
#
_cell.length_a   1.000
_cell.length_b   1.000
_cell.length_c   1.000
_cell.angle_alpha   90.00
_cell.angle_beta   90.00
_cell.angle_gamma   90.00
#
_symmetry.space_group_name_H-M   'P 1'
#
loop_
_entity.id
_entity.type
_entity.pdbx_description
1 polymer ?
#
loop_
_entity_poly.entity_id
_entity_poly.type
_entity_poly.pdbx_seq_one_letter_code
_entity_poly.pdbx_strand_id
1 'polypeptide(L)'
;MSSDEIFVPGWPKPKGYANGRVGTGRALHVAGQIAWDALGQGLVAQFAAALDNVVAVVTAAGGRPSDIATMTIYVTDIADYRAQTRALGPVWRERMGQHYPAMALVAVSALVERDAVVEIQATAYIGEGP
;
A
#
# COMPACT_ATOMS: atom_id res chain seq x y z
N MET A 1 16.43 -1.24 10.32
CA MET A 1 15.62 -1.13 9.09
C MET A 1 15.20 -2.52 8.67
N SER A 2 13.93 -2.68 8.39
CA SER A 2 13.41 -3.98 8.03
C SER A 2 13.57 -4.30 6.54
N SER A 3 13.71 -3.29 5.65
CA SER A 3 14.00 -3.53 4.24
C SER A 3 14.78 -2.39 3.62
N ASP A 4 15.58 -2.73 2.63
CA ASP A 4 16.40 -1.79 1.89
C ASP A 4 15.91 -1.71 0.46
N GLU A 5 15.84 -0.49 -0.08
CA GLU A 5 15.49 -0.27 -1.48
C GLU A 5 16.65 -0.68 -2.38
N ILE A 6 16.32 -1.36 -3.48
CA ILE A 6 17.29 -1.83 -4.47
C ILE A 6 17.22 -0.93 -5.69
N PHE A 7 18.37 -0.45 -6.13
CA PHE A 7 18.52 0.38 -7.33
C PHE A 7 19.25 -0.40 -8.39
N VAL A 8 18.75 -0.39 -9.63
CA VAL A 8 19.39 -1.02 -10.76
C VAL A 8 20.24 0.01 -11.48
N PRO A 9 21.54 -0.23 -11.67
CA PRO A 9 22.41 0.72 -12.37
C PRO A 9 21.87 1.04 -13.77
N GLY A 10 21.80 2.31 -14.10
CA GLY A 10 21.34 2.77 -15.41
C GLY A 10 19.83 2.95 -15.54
N TRP A 11 19.05 2.51 -14.57
CA TRP A 11 17.59 2.73 -14.58
C TRP A 11 17.26 4.12 -14.02
N PRO A 12 16.21 4.77 -14.53
CA PRO A 12 15.75 6.01 -13.89
C PRO A 12 15.25 5.73 -12.48
N LYS A 13 15.40 6.73 -11.62
CA LYS A 13 14.87 6.61 -10.25
C LYS A 13 13.35 6.47 -10.29
N PRO A 14 12.77 5.45 -9.63
CA PRO A 14 11.33 5.28 -9.63
C PRO A 14 10.65 6.42 -8.87
N LYS A 15 9.44 6.78 -9.27
CA LYS A 15 8.62 7.80 -8.62
C LYS A 15 7.36 7.15 -8.07
N GLY A 16 7.18 7.26 -6.75
CA GLY A 16 6.00 6.74 -6.07
C GLY A 16 6.01 5.23 -5.86
N TYR A 17 7.15 4.57 -6.05
CA TYR A 17 7.34 3.14 -5.81
C TYR A 17 8.83 2.82 -5.71
N ALA A 18 9.17 1.64 -5.21
CA ALA A 18 10.51 1.10 -5.30
C ALA A 18 10.53 -0.03 -6.34
N ASN A 19 11.62 -0.16 -7.09
CA ASN A 19 11.75 -1.27 -8.05
C ASN A 19 11.87 -2.62 -7.35
N GLY A 20 12.50 -2.64 -6.18
CA GLY A 20 12.63 -3.84 -5.36
C GLY A 20 13.04 -3.47 -3.96
N ARG A 21 12.79 -4.35 -3.02
CA ARG A 21 13.25 -4.20 -1.64
C ARG A 21 13.71 -5.55 -1.10
N VAL A 22 14.77 -5.53 -0.32
CA VAL A 22 15.26 -6.70 0.41
C VAL A 22 14.99 -6.48 1.87
N GLY A 23 14.36 -7.44 2.54
CA GLY A 23 14.02 -7.31 3.94
C GLY A 23 14.57 -8.44 4.78
N THR A 24 14.66 -8.18 6.08
CA THR A 24 15.03 -9.17 7.10
C THR A 24 14.08 -9.04 8.28
N GLY A 25 13.95 -10.10 9.06
CA GLY A 25 13.07 -10.15 10.21
C GLY A 25 11.90 -11.09 9.98
N ARG A 26 10.86 -10.92 10.79
CA ARG A 26 9.64 -11.72 10.66
C ARG A 26 8.77 -11.16 9.54
N ALA A 27 8.40 -11.99 8.59
CA ALA A 27 7.52 -11.57 7.51
C ALA A 27 6.08 -11.50 8.01
N LEU A 28 5.45 -10.34 7.82
CA LEU A 28 4.03 -10.14 8.09
C LEU A 28 3.30 -10.07 6.76
N HIS A 29 2.32 -10.93 6.57
CA HIS A 29 1.46 -10.92 5.39
C HIS A 29 0.16 -10.24 5.76
N VAL A 30 -0.10 -9.09 5.15
CA VAL A 30 -1.33 -8.32 5.38
C VAL A 30 -2.34 -8.70 4.31
N ALA A 31 -3.47 -9.25 4.73
CA ALA A 31 -4.54 -9.60 3.80
C ALA A 31 -5.07 -8.36 3.09
N GLY A 32 -5.71 -8.56 1.94
CA GLY A 32 -6.35 -7.46 1.22
C GLY A 32 -7.32 -6.71 2.13
N GLN A 33 -7.12 -5.40 2.25
CA GLN A 33 -7.94 -4.52 3.08
C GLN A 33 -8.77 -3.63 2.20
N ILE A 34 -10.05 -3.54 2.50
CA ILE A 34 -10.98 -2.60 1.86
C ILE A 34 -11.44 -1.57 2.89
N ALA A 35 -12.14 -0.55 2.43
CA ALA A 35 -12.55 0.56 3.25
C ALA A 35 -13.92 0.30 3.89
N TRP A 36 -13.99 -0.63 4.87
CA TRP A 36 -15.26 -1.04 5.48
C TRP A 36 -16.10 0.14 5.99
N ASP A 37 -15.44 1.18 6.54
CA ASP A 37 -16.13 2.34 7.09
C ASP A 37 -16.41 3.44 6.04
N ALA A 38 -16.02 3.20 4.79
CA ALA A 38 -16.16 4.20 3.72
C ALA A 38 -16.79 3.61 2.44
N LEU A 39 -17.40 2.45 2.53
CA LEU A 39 -18.09 1.84 1.39
C LEU A 39 -19.20 2.79 0.89
N GLY A 40 -19.33 2.91 -0.43
CA GLY A 40 -20.25 3.87 -1.02
C GLY A 40 -19.66 5.25 -1.23
N GLN A 41 -18.47 5.53 -0.67
CA GLN A 41 -17.75 6.76 -0.95
C GLN A 41 -16.83 6.59 -2.16
N GLY A 42 -16.23 7.68 -2.64
CA GLY A 42 -15.34 7.65 -3.80
C GLY A 42 -13.97 7.06 -3.52
N LEU A 43 -13.18 6.97 -4.58
CA LEU A 43 -11.87 6.31 -4.54
C LEU A 43 -10.94 6.92 -3.48
N VAL A 44 -10.85 8.24 -3.39
CA VAL A 44 -9.89 8.88 -2.47
C VAL A 44 -10.20 8.52 -1.02
N ALA A 45 -11.48 8.59 -0.63
CA ALA A 45 -11.89 8.23 0.73
C ALA A 45 -11.68 6.74 1.00
N GLN A 46 -12.01 5.89 0.04
CA GLN A 46 -11.80 4.44 0.21
C GLN A 46 -10.33 4.08 0.24
N PHE A 47 -9.51 4.72 -0.58
CA PHE A 47 -8.06 4.49 -0.58
C PHE A 47 -7.47 4.85 0.79
N ALA A 48 -7.84 6.00 1.33
CA ALA A 48 -7.39 6.43 2.66
C ALA A 48 -7.75 5.41 3.73
N ALA A 49 -9.01 4.96 3.76
CA ALA A 49 -9.47 4.02 4.77
C ALA A 49 -8.85 2.63 4.60
N ALA A 50 -8.69 2.15 3.36
CA ALA A 50 -8.04 0.87 3.12
C ALA A 50 -6.56 0.90 3.54
N LEU A 51 -5.87 2.00 3.25
CA LEU A 51 -4.47 2.16 3.66
C LEU A 51 -4.35 2.25 5.19
N ASP A 52 -5.27 2.96 5.85
CA ASP A 52 -5.33 2.99 7.31
C ASP A 52 -5.45 1.58 7.89
N ASN A 53 -6.26 0.72 7.27
CA ASN A 53 -6.43 -0.65 7.73
C ASN A 53 -5.15 -1.48 7.55
N VAL A 54 -4.44 -1.30 6.45
CA VAL A 54 -3.12 -1.95 6.26
C VAL A 54 -2.16 -1.50 7.36
N VAL A 55 -2.07 -0.21 7.62
CA VAL A 55 -1.20 0.34 8.66
C VAL A 55 -1.61 -0.18 10.04
N ALA A 56 -2.91 -0.32 10.30
CA ALA A 56 -3.40 -0.85 11.57
C ALA A 56 -2.92 -2.29 11.81
N VAL A 57 -2.93 -3.13 10.77
CA VAL A 57 -2.42 -4.51 10.90
C VAL A 57 -0.92 -4.51 11.17
N VAL A 58 -0.17 -3.67 10.45
CA VAL A 58 1.27 -3.56 10.66
C VAL A 58 1.57 -3.07 12.08
N THR A 59 0.86 -2.08 12.55
CA THR A 59 1.01 -1.55 13.92
C THR A 59 0.68 -2.62 14.97
N ALA A 60 -0.37 -3.40 14.76
CA ALA A 60 -0.75 -4.48 15.67
C ALA A 60 0.34 -5.55 15.76
N ALA A 61 1.13 -5.74 14.72
CA ALA A 61 2.26 -6.68 14.72
C ALA A 61 3.53 -6.08 15.33
N GLY A 62 3.50 -4.83 15.78
CA GLY A 62 4.66 -4.15 16.34
C GLY A 62 5.51 -3.42 15.32
N GLY A 63 5.01 -3.24 14.10
CA GLY A 63 5.73 -2.56 13.03
C GLY A 63 5.28 -1.13 12.80
N ARG A 64 5.86 -0.55 11.78
CA ARG A 64 5.59 0.82 11.31
C ARG A 64 5.34 0.80 9.82
N PRO A 65 4.74 1.86 9.25
CA PRO A 65 4.55 1.91 7.79
C PRO A 65 5.84 1.68 6.99
N SER A 66 6.98 2.15 7.50
CA SER A 66 8.28 1.95 6.84
C SER A 66 8.74 0.50 6.80
N ASP A 67 8.08 -0.39 7.52
CA ASP A 67 8.39 -1.83 7.48
C ASP A 67 7.72 -2.54 6.31
N ILE A 68 6.79 -1.87 5.62
CA ILE A 68 6.10 -2.46 4.46
C ILE A 68 7.08 -2.55 3.29
N ALA A 69 7.31 -3.76 2.80
CA ALA A 69 8.25 -4.01 1.72
C ALA A 69 7.55 -4.14 0.36
N THR A 70 6.40 -4.77 0.32
CA THR A 70 5.63 -4.92 -0.93
C THR A 70 4.18 -4.52 -0.70
N MET A 71 3.54 -4.08 -1.77
CA MET A 71 2.13 -3.72 -1.74
C MET A 71 1.53 -3.97 -3.12
N THR A 72 0.33 -4.51 -3.14
CA THR A 72 -0.47 -4.58 -4.37
C THR A 72 -1.77 -3.85 -4.14
N ILE A 73 -2.09 -2.95 -5.04
CA ILE A 73 -3.30 -2.14 -4.99
C ILE A 73 -4.19 -2.54 -6.15
N TYR A 74 -5.40 -2.96 -5.83
CA TYR A 74 -6.41 -3.37 -6.80
C TYR A 74 -7.49 -2.30 -6.84
N VAL A 75 -7.77 -1.78 -8.04
CA VAL A 75 -8.83 -0.79 -8.24
C VAL A 75 -9.84 -1.33 -9.26
N THR A 76 -11.08 -0.92 -9.15
CA THR A 76 -12.12 -1.37 -10.09
C THR A 76 -12.26 -0.42 -11.27
N ASP A 77 -11.72 0.81 -11.19
CA ASP A 77 -11.80 1.82 -12.25
C ASP A 77 -10.45 2.51 -12.40
N ILE A 78 -9.66 2.07 -13.39
CA ILE A 78 -8.33 2.62 -13.58
C ILE A 78 -8.37 4.07 -14.09
N ALA A 79 -9.41 4.44 -14.85
CA ALA A 79 -9.55 5.80 -15.33
C ALA A 79 -9.76 6.77 -14.17
N ASP A 80 -10.59 6.39 -13.19
CA ASP A 80 -10.80 7.16 -11.98
C ASP A 80 -9.49 7.30 -11.19
N TYR A 81 -8.75 6.21 -11.04
CA TYR A 81 -7.45 6.27 -10.37
C TYR A 81 -6.52 7.29 -11.04
N ARG A 82 -6.41 7.21 -12.37
CA ARG A 82 -5.55 8.15 -13.13
C ARG A 82 -5.98 9.60 -12.95
N ALA A 83 -7.29 9.83 -12.85
CA ALA A 83 -7.83 11.17 -12.66
C ALA A 83 -7.60 11.72 -11.24
N GLN A 84 -7.40 10.84 -10.25
CA GLN A 84 -7.34 11.20 -8.83
C GLN A 84 -5.92 11.22 -8.26
N THR A 85 -4.90 11.04 -9.07
CA THR A 85 -3.52 10.90 -8.56
C THR A 85 -3.06 12.10 -7.73
N ARG A 86 -3.48 13.31 -8.07
CA ARG A 86 -3.14 14.51 -7.28
C ARG A 86 -3.74 14.49 -5.88
N ALA A 87 -4.97 14.00 -5.76
CA ALA A 87 -5.63 13.89 -4.46
C ALA A 87 -5.06 12.74 -3.63
N LEU A 88 -4.60 11.67 -4.28
CA LEU A 88 -4.05 10.50 -3.60
C LEU A 88 -2.66 10.74 -3.02
N GLY A 89 -1.86 11.62 -3.61
CA GLY A 89 -0.52 11.91 -3.12
C GLY A 89 -0.47 12.34 -1.65
N PRO A 90 -1.24 13.35 -1.23
CA PRO A 90 -1.29 13.74 0.19
C PRO A 90 -1.80 12.63 1.10
N VAL A 91 -2.79 11.84 0.66
CA VAL A 91 -3.31 10.69 1.41
C VAL A 91 -2.19 9.70 1.71
N TRP A 92 -1.37 9.39 0.71
CA TRP A 92 -0.21 8.51 0.86
C TRP A 92 0.78 9.09 1.88
N ARG A 93 1.19 10.34 1.66
CA ARG A 93 2.22 10.97 2.50
C ARG A 93 1.83 11.09 3.96
N GLU A 94 0.56 11.33 4.26
CA GLU A 94 0.08 11.38 5.64
C GLU A 94 0.28 10.07 6.37
N ARG A 95 0.18 8.93 5.66
CA ARG A 95 0.23 7.60 6.25
C ARG A 95 1.58 6.92 6.12
N MET A 96 2.23 7.10 4.99
CA MET A 96 3.46 6.40 4.64
C MET A 96 4.70 7.30 4.64
N GLY A 97 4.52 8.62 4.75
CA GLY A 97 5.63 9.55 4.64
C GLY A 97 6.27 9.47 3.26
N GLN A 98 7.58 9.42 3.22
CA GLN A 98 8.33 9.26 1.96
C GLN A 98 8.74 7.82 1.71
N HIS A 99 8.07 6.87 2.35
CA HIS A 99 8.35 5.45 2.16
C HIS A 99 7.49 4.89 1.03
N TYR A 100 8.14 4.21 0.10
CA TYR A 100 7.49 3.59 -1.04
C TYR A 100 7.89 2.12 -1.12
N PRO A 101 6.93 1.19 -0.96
CA PRO A 101 7.19 -0.24 -1.16
C PRO A 101 7.47 -0.58 -2.62
N ALA A 102 7.99 -1.77 -2.84
CA ALA A 102 7.94 -2.39 -4.16
C ALA A 102 6.47 -2.75 -4.40
N MET A 103 5.83 -2.11 -5.39
CA MET A 103 4.39 -2.27 -5.52
C MET A 103 3.91 -2.28 -6.96
N ALA A 104 2.72 -2.84 -7.14
CA ALA A 104 1.98 -2.81 -8.38
C ALA A 104 0.58 -2.28 -8.10
N LEU A 105 0.01 -1.61 -9.08
CA LEU A 105 -1.38 -1.18 -9.04
C LEU A 105 -2.04 -1.66 -10.32
N VAL A 106 -3.12 -2.40 -10.18
CA VAL A 106 -3.81 -3.03 -11.30
C VAL A 106 -5.32 -2.84 -11.18
N ALA A 107 -5.98 -2.77 -12.33
CA ALA A 107 -7.44 -2.80 -12.37
C ALA A 107 -7.93 -4.23 -12.35
N VAL A 108 -9.02 -4.47 -11.65
CA VAL A 108 -9.72 -5.75 -11.61
C VAL A 108 -11.18 -5.53 -11.98
N SER A 109 -11.83 -6.58 -12.46
CA SER A 109 -13.23 -6.48 -12.90
C SER A 109 -14.21 -6.25 -11.75
N ALA A 110 -13.89 -6.77 -10.56
CA ALA A 110 -14.73 -6.61 -9.36
C ALA A 110 -13.92 -7.00 -8.13
N LEU A 111 -14.38 -6.53 -6.98
CA LEU A 111 -13.91 -6.98 -5.67
C LEU A 111 -15.04 -7.79 -5.00
N VAL A 112 -14.70 -8.58 -3.98
CA VAL A 112 -15.68 -9.42 -3.31
C VAL A 112 -16.81 -8.56 -2.73
N GLU A 113 -16.44 -7.45 -2.07
CA GLU A 113 -17.45 -6.51 -1.57
C GLU A 113 -17.89 -5.59 -2.70
N ARG A 114 -19.21 -5.58 -2.99
CA ARG A 114 -19.78 -4.90 -4.15
C ARG A 114 -19.50 -3.40 -4.17
N ASP A 115 -19.49 -2.75 -3.02
CA ASP A 115 -19.32 -1.31 -2.92
C ASP A 115 -17.87 -0.88 -2.71
N ALA A 116 -16.92 -1.82 -2.73
CA ALA A 116 -15.51 -1.51 -2.66
C ALA A 116 -14.98 -1.18 -4.04
N VAL A 117 -14.18 -0.10 -4.13
CA VAL A 117 -13.52 0.32 -5.38
C VAL A 117 -12.01 0.17 -5.32
N VAL A 118 -11.47 -0.16 -4.16
CA VAL A 118 -10.04 -0.39 -3.96
C VAL A 118 -9.82 -1.43 -2.86
N GLU A 119 -8.79 -2.25 -3.05
CA GLU A 119 -8.33 -3.22 -2.06
C GLU A 119 -6.81 -3.18 -2.05
N ILE A 120 -6.20 -3.21 -0.87
CA ILE A 120 -4.75 -3.09 -0.70
C ILE A 120 -4.26 -4.26 0.13
N GLN A 121 -3.28 -5.00 -0.39
CA GLN A 121 -2.57 -6.02 0.36
C GLN A 121 -1.09 -5.66 0.45
N ALA A 122 -0.39 -6.19 1.45
CA ALA A 122 0.99 -5.85 1.68
C ALA A 122 1.74 -6.97 2.37
N THR A 123 3.07 -6.93 2.27
CA THR A 123 3.97 -7.73 3.11
C THR A 123 4.95 -6.78 3.77
N ALA A 124 5.17 -6.96 5.06
CA ALA A 124 6.10 -6.16 5.83
C ALA A 124 7.11 -7.08 6.51
N TYR A 125 8.28 -6.53 6.82
CA TYR A 125 9.29 -7.22 7.63
C TYR A 125 9.35 -6.52 8.97
N ILE A 126 8.95 -7.24 10.02
CA ILE A 126 8.90 -6.71 11.37
C ILE A 126 10.18 -7.09 12.07
N GLY A 127 10.76 -6.16 12.80
CA GLY A 127 11.94 -6.47 13.60
C GLY A 127 11.65 -7.59 14.58
N GLU A 128 12.70 -8.27 15.02
CA GLU A 128 12.55 -9.32 16.03
C GLU A 128 11.98 -8.70 17.29
N GLY A 129 11.07 -9.43 17.94
CA GLY A 129 10.46 -8.99 19.16
C GLY A 129 11.48 -8.87 20.30
N PRO A 130 11.07 -8.27 21.42
CA PRO A 130 11.94 -8.14 22.58
C PRO A 130 12.38 -9.49 23.14
#